data_6db1c6ee22b2ac63cb9b9e50753709f1
#
_entry.id   6db1c6ee22b2ac63cb9b9e50753709f1
#
_cell.length_a   1.000
_cell.length_b   1.000
_cell.length_c   1.000
_cell.angle_alpha   90.00
_cell.angle_beta   90.00
_cell.angle_gamma   90.00
#
_symmetry.space_group_name_H-M   'P 1'
#
loop_
_entity.id
_entity.type
_entity.pdbx_description
1 polymer ?
#
loop_
_entity_poly.entity_id
_entity_poly.type
_entity_poly.pdbx_seq_one_letter_code
_entity_poly.pdbx_strand_id
1 'polypeptide(L)'
;MSWFTPLMVIFTCGVVAARYIFNVGSIGIQELVMYLHGSVFMIGIAFTLKEKGHVRVDVLHEKFSEKNKAIIDIIGAFFFLMPFCFFIFFVSLEYVRFAWSIQESSPDPGGLPGVFLLKTLIPAMAILVGLQGISESLKAFSRLRSL
;
A
#
# COMPACT_ATOMS: atom_id res chain seq x y z
N MET A 1 -4.95 11.43 -3.97
CA MET A 1 -3.71 10.66 -4.22
C MET A 1 -2.95 11.14 -5.46
N SER A 2 -3.60 11.58 -6.50
CA SER A 2 -2.94 12.03 -7.74
C SER A 2 -1.88 13.15 -7.57
N TRP A 3 -1.98 13.95 -6.52
CA TRP A 3 -1.03 15.04 -6.27
C TRP A 3 0.31 14.62 -5.64
N PHE A 4 0.36 13.49 -4.99
CA PHE A 4 1.62 12.97 -4.41
C PHE A 4 2.62 12.54 -5.47
N THR A 5 2.14 11.96 -6.57
CA THR A 5 3.01 11.51 -7.67
C THR A 5 3.74 12.67 -8.36
N PRO A 6 3.07 13.76 -8.80
CA PRO A 6 3.75 14.94 -9.32
C PRO A 6 4.73 15.57 -8.30
N LEU A 7 4.36 15.60 -7.02
CA LEU A 7 5.22 16.11 -5.97
C LEU A 7 6.51 15.27 -5.83
N MET A 8 6.38 13.95 -5.86
CA MET A 8 7.54 13.03 -5.89
C MET A 8 8.46 13.31 -7.08
N VAL A 9 7.89 13.47 -8.27
CA VAL A 9 8.67 13.77 -9.49
C VAL A 9 9.45 15.07 -9.32
N ILE A 10 8.79 16.13 -8.83
CA ILE A 10 9.43 17.44 -8.59
C ILE A 10 10.59 17.30 -7.59
N PHE A 11 10.37 16.64 -6.46
CA PHE A 11 11.43 16.41 -5.47
C PHE A 11 12.58 15.58 -6.03
N THR A 12 12.27 14.49 -6.77
CA THR A 12 13.30 13.65 -7.37
C THR A 12 14.12 14.43 -8.39
N CYS A 13 13.49 15.19 -9.27
CA CYS A 13 14.19 16.06 -10.22
C CYS A 13 15.03 17.13 -9.50
N GLY A 14 14.51 17.71 -8.43
CA GLY A 14 15.22 18.69 -7.60
C GLY A 14 16.47 18.08 -6.95
N VAL A 15 16.36 16.89 -6.38
CA VAL A 15 17.52 16.15 -5.80
C VAL A 15 18.59 15.86 -6.84
N VAL A 16 18.17 15.38 -8.02
CA VAL A 16 19.08 15.09 -9.13
C VAL A 16 19.78 16.37 -9.59
N ALA A 17 19.02 17.45 -9.82
CA ALA A 17 19.59 18.74 -10.22
C ALA A 17 20.56 19.30 -9.17
N ALA A 18 20.20 19.27 -7.88
CA ALA A 18 21.07 19.70 -6.78
C ALA A 18 22.37 18.92 -6.75
N ARG A 19 22.32 17.61 -6.96
CA ARG A 19 23.48 16.75 -6.95
C ARG A 19 24.41 16.97 -8.14
N TYR A 20 23.85 17.09 -9.35
CA TYR A 20 24.67 17.19 -10.58
C TYR A 20 25.11 18.59 -10.93
N ILE A 21 24.30 19.63 -10.59
CA ILE A 21 24.60 21.03 -10.93
C ILE A 21 25.38 21.68 -9.79
N PHE A 22 24.95 21.46 -8.54
CA PHE A 22 25.51 22.16 -7.39
C PHE A 22 26.44 21.29 -6.55
N ASN A 23 26.62 20.00 -6.88
CA ASN A 23 27.36 19.01 -6.07
C ASN A 23 26.89 18.95 -4.61
N VAL A 24 25.61 19.26 -4.35
CA VAL A 24 25.00 19.20 -3.03
C VAL A 24 24.05 18.00 -2.98
N GLY A 25 24.34 17.05 -2.10
CA GLY A 25 23.49 15.90 -1.83
C GLY A 25 22.86 16.04 -0.44
N SER A 26 21.53 15.87 -0.34
CA SER A 26 20.84 15.79 0.94
C SER A 26 20.19 14.40 1.06
N ILE A 27 20.66 13.60 2.02
CA ILE A 27 20.12 12.28 2.31
C ILE A 27 18.67 12.42 2.78
N GLY A 28 18.37 13.39 3.64
CA GLY A 28 17.03 13.62 4.16
C GLY A 28 16.00 13.89 3.05
N ILE A 29 16.35 14.62 1.98
CA ILE A 29 15.43 14.85 0.86
C ILE A 29 15.22 13.57 0.05
N GLN A 30 16.25 12.75 -0.15
CA GLN A 30 16.13 11.45 -0.82
C GLN A 30 15.21 10.51 -0.03
N GLU A 31 15.36 10.47 1.29
CA GLU A 31 14.50 9.69 2.18
C GLU A 31 13.06 10.22 2.20
N LEU A 32 12.87 11.54 2.13
CA LEU A 32 11.53 12.13 2.01
C LEU A 32 10.80 11.62 0.75
N VAL A 33 11.51 11.56 -0.39
CA VAL A 33 10.95 10.98 -1.63
C VAL A 33 10.57 9.52 -1.42
N MET A 34 11.42 8.74 -0.75
CA MET A 34 11.15 7.34 -0.40
C MET A 34 9.92 7.21 0.52
N TYR A 35 9.76 8.09 1.52
CA TYR A 35 8.62 8.09 2.43
C TYR A 35 7.32 8.44 1.69
N LEU A 36 7.35 9.43 0.81
CA LEU A 36 6.21 9.78 -0.05
C LEU A 36 5.83 8.61 -0.96
N HIS A 37 6.82 7.97 -1.58
CA HIS A 37 6.60 6.80 -2.43
C HIS A 37 5.98 5.64 -1.65
N GLY A 38 6.56 5.30 -0.51
CA GLY A 38 6.03 4.25 0.38
C GLY A 38 4.59 4.53 0.82
N SER A 39 4.28 5.79 1.17
CA SER A 39 2.95 6.22 1.56
C SER A 39 1.94 6.08 0.42
N VAL A 40 2.28 6.57 -0.77
CA VAL A 40 1.42 6.47 -1.97
C VAL A 40 1.17 5.00 -2.32
N PHE A 41 2.21 4.18 -2.29
CA PHE A 41 2.12 2.78 -2.64
C PHE A 41 1.26 2.00 -1.62
N MET A 42 1.57 2.12 -0.33
CA MET A 42 0.88 1.38 0.72
C MET A 42 -0.60 1.75 0.86
N ILE A 43 -0.92 3.04 0.81
CA ILE A 43 -2.32 3.49 0.89
C ILE A 43 -3.03 3.25 -0.47
N GLY A 44 -2.29 3.37 -1.57
CA GLY A 44 -2.79 3.17 -2.93
C GLY A 44 -3.30 1.75 -3.20
N ILE A 45 -2.73 0.73 -2.56
CA ILE A 45 -3.15 -0.68 -2.74
C ILE A 45 -4.65 -0.85 -2.44
N ALA A 46 -5.13 -0.28 -1.33
CA ALA A 46 -6.55 -0.37 -0.96
C ALA A 46 -7.45 0.35 -1.99
N PHE A 47 -7.00 1.51 -2.50
CA PHE A 47 -7.72 2.23 -3.54
C PHE A 47 -7.74 1.44 -4.87
N THR A 48 -6.62 0.83 -5.24
CA THR A 48 -6.53 -0.01 -6.44
C THR A 48 -7.45 -1.22 -6.34
N LEU A 49 -7.59 -1.80 -5.15
CA LEU A 49 -8.54 -2.89 -4.90
C LEU A 49 -10.00 -2.41 -5.10
N LYS A 50 -10.34 -1.22 -4.60
CA LYS A 50 -11.66 -0.60 -4.79
C LYS A 50 -12.00 -0.39 -6.28
N GLU A 51 -11.06 0.13 -7.04
CA GLU A 51 -11.25 0.41 -8.49
C GLU A 51 -11.09 -0.84 -9.37
N LYS A 52 -10.94 -2.04 -8.76
CA LYS A 52 -10.67 -3.31 -9.46
C LYS A 52 -9.45 -3.26 -10.37
N GLY A 53 -8.50 -2.38 -10.06
CA GLY A 53 -7.28 -2.16 -10.83
C GLY A 53 -6.20 -3.22 -10.62
N HIS A 54 -6.43 -4.23 -9.78
CA HIS A 54 -5.51 -5.36 -9.68
C HIS A 54 -5.59 -6.23 -10.92
N VAL A 55 -4.42 -6.68 -11.38
CA VAL A 55 -4.32 -7.62 -12.49
C VAL A 55 -5.08 -8.89 -12.10
N ARG A 56 -6.22 -9.11 -12.75
CA ARG A 56 -6.97 -10.36 -12.67
C ARG A 56 -6.51 -11.25 -13.81
N VAL A 57 -6.63 -12.55 -13.64
CA VAL A 57 -6.45 -13.47 -14.77
C VAL A 57 -7.73 -13.39 -15.64
N ASP A 58 -7.88 -12.28 -16.35
CA ASP A 58 -9.10 -11.93 -17.10
C ASP A 58 -9.45 -13.02 -18.12
N VAL A 59 -8.47 -13.67 -18.70
CA VAL A 59 -8.66 -14.79 -19.65
C VAL A 59 -9.49 -15.93 -19.05
N LEU A 60 -9.36 -16.20 -17.75
CA LEU A 60 -10.17 -17.19 -17.05
C LEU A 60 -11.49 -16.58 -16.57
N HIS A 61 -11.42 -15.34 -16.08
CA HIS A 61 -12.56 -14.66 -15.49
C HIS A 61 -13.65 -14.32 -16.51
N GLU A 62 -13.28 -14.00 -17.76
CA GLU A 62 -14.25 -13.72 -18.85
C GLU A 62 -15.10 -14.92 -19.20
N LYS A 63 -14.59 -16.15 -19.04
CA LYS A 63 -15.30 -17.38 -19.35
C LYS A 63 -16.32 -17.82 -18.32
N PHE A 64 -16.32 -17.19 -17.14
CA PHE A 64 -17.24 -17.56 -16.05
C PHE A 64 -18.54 -16.78 -16.12
N SER A 65 -19.65 -17.45 -15.73
CA SER A 65 -20.92 -16.78 -15.51
C SER A 65 -20.81 -15.75 -14.36
N GLU A 66 -21.66 -14.74 -14.35
CA GLU A 66 -21.66 -13.68 -13.31
C GLU A 66 -21.80 -14.28 -11.91
N LYS A 67 -22.53 -15.37 -11.75
CA LYS A 67 -22.65 -16.11 -10.50
C LYS A 67 -21.32 -16.70 -10.06
N ASN A 68 -20.60 -17.35 -10.96
CA ASN A 68 -19.31 -17.97 -10.65
C ASN A 68 -18.23 -16.90 -10.35
N LYS A 69 -18.26 -15.77 -11.05
CA LYS A 69 -17.39 -14.62 -10.77
C LYS A 69 -17.58 -14.13 -9.32
N ALA A 70 -18.82 -13.94 -8.90
CA ALA A 70 -19.12 -13.49 -7.56
C ALA A 70 -18.69 -14.50 -6.48
N ILE A 71 -18.85 -15.80 -6.74
CA ILE A 71 -18.39 -16.86 -5.83
C ILE A 71 -16.88 -16.85 -5.71
N ILE A 72 -16.15 -16.75 -6.82
CA ILE A 72 -14.68 -16.71 -6.84
C ILE A 72 -14.17 -15.45 -6.10
N ASP A 73 -14.80 -14.30 -6.31
CA ASP A 73 -14.46 -13.05 -5.62
C ASP A 73 -14.60 -13.21 -4.09
N ILE A 74 -15.68 -13.85 -3.61
CA ILE A 74 -15.91 -14.09 -2.17
C ILE A 74 -14.89 -15.08 -1.62
N ILE A 75 -14.68 -16.20 -2.29
CA ILE A 75 -13.72 -17.22 -1.85
C ILE A 75 -12.30 -16.63 -1.82
N GLY A 76 -11.90 -15.92 -2.86
CA GLY A 76 -10.60 -15.26 -2.94
C GLY A 76 -10.39 -14.24 -1.82
N ALA A 77 -11.39 -13.43 -1.53
CA ALA A 77 -11.31 -12.46 -0.46
C ALA A 77 -11.22 -13.14 0.92
N PHE A 78 -12.03 -14.16 1.18
CA PHE A 78 -12.10 -14.80 2.50
C PHE A 78 -10.91 -15.73 2.77
N PHE A 79 -10.50 -16.55 1.80
CA PHE A 79 -9.45 -17.55 1.99
C PHE A 79 -8.03 -17.06 1.72
N PHE A 80 -7.87 -16.02 0.90
CA PHE A 80 -6.55 -15.50 0.56
C PHE A 80 -6.32 -14.10 1.10
N LEU A 81 -7.20 -13.14 0.80
CA LEU A 81 -6.97 -11.75 1.16
C LEU A 81 -7.05 -11.53 2.68
N MET A 82 -8.09 -12.06 3.33
CA MET A 82 -8.27 -11.87 4.77
C MET A 82 -7.16 -12.52 5.60
N PRO A 83 -6.80 -13.82 5.41
CA PRO A 83 -5.69 -14.40 6.15
C PRO A 83 -4.37 -13.68 5.90
N PHE A 84 -4.13 -13.23 4.67
CA PHE A 84 -2.93 -12.45 4.34
C PHE A 84 -2.89 -11.11 5.07
N CYS A 85 -3.99 -10.35 5.09
CA CYS A 85 -4.08 -9.09 5.84
C CYS A 85 -3.89 -9.33 7.35
N PHE A 86 -4.51 -10.35 7.91
CA PHE A 86 -4.32 -10.74 9.30
C PHE A 86 -2.87 -11.08 9.60
N PHE A 87 -2.26 -11.92 8.79
CA PHE A 87 -0.85 -12.29 8.95
C PHE A 87 0.06 -11.05 8.94
N ILE A 88 -0.05 -10.19 7.92
CA ILE A 88 0.75 -8.97 7.83
C ILE A 88 0.52 -8.07 9.04
N PHE A 89 -0.73 -7.88 9.44
CA PHE A 89 -1.08 -7.04 10.57
C PHE A 89 -0.38 -7.51 11.85
N PHE A 90 -0.56 -8.77 12.23
CA PHE A 90 -0.01 -9.29 13.49
C PHE A 90 1.52 -9.36 13.48
N VAL A 91 2.12 -9.80 12.38
CA VAL A 91 3.59 -9.88 12.27
C VAL A 91 4.22 -8.50 12.30
N SER A 92 3.58 -7.50 11.70
CA SER A 92 4.11 -6.14 11.68
C SER A 92 3.98 -5.39 13.00
N LEU A 93 3.05 -5.78 13.89
CA LEU A 93 2.82 -5.08 15.16
C LEU A 93 4.05 -5.04 16.05
N GLU A 94 4.72 -6.16 16.25
CA GLU A 94 5.91 -6.24 17.08
C GLU A 94 7.05 -5.41 16.49
N TYR A 95 7.24 -5.50 15.19
CA TYR A 95 8.23 -4.73 14.44
C TYR A 95 8.00 -3.21 14.55
N VAL A 96 6.75 -2.78 14.40
CA VAL A 96 6.37 -1.36 14.54
C VAL A 96 6.50 -0.92 16.00
N ARG A 97 6.03 -1.72 16.96
CA ARG A 97 6.13 -1.43 18.38
C ARG A 97 7.59 -1.22 18.80
N PHE A 98 8.48 -2.07 18.34
CA PHE A 98 9.92 -1.93 18.60
C PHE A 98 10.46 -0.62 18.02
N ALA A 99 10.14 -0.31 16.75
CA ALA A 99 10.57 0.94 16.11
C ALA A 99 10.09 2.19 16.87
N TRP A 100 8.86 2.17 17.40
CA TRP A 100 8.33 3.25 18.23
C TRP A 100 9.02 3.36 19.60
N SER A 101 9.38 2.24 20.20
CA SER A 101 10.04 2.24 21.53
C SER A 101 11.41 2.91 21.50
N ILE A 102 12.13 2.79 20.38
CA ILE A 102 13.46 3.38 20.22
C ILE A 102 13.44 4.69 19.42
N GLN A 103 12.24 5.17 19.00
CA GLN A 103 12.08 6.34 18.11
C GLN A 103 13.02 6.22 16.88
N GLU A 104 12.90 5.09 16.19
CA GLU A 104 13.83 4.69 15.14
C GLU A 104 13.98 5.77 14.07
N SER A 105 15.21 6.21 13.88
CA SER A 105 15.61 7.19 12.87
C SER A 105 16.43 6.53 11.77
N SER A 106 16.70 7.27 10.69
CA SER A 106 17.56 6.79 9.63
C SER A 106 18.96 6.45 10.18
N PRO A 107 19.58 5.36 9.70
CA PRO A 107 20.97 5.03 10.02
C PRO A 107 21.97 5.96 9.30
N ASP A 108 21.52 6.69 8.28
CA ASP A 108 22.40 7.53 7.47
C ASP A 108 22.58 8.93 8.10
N PRO A 109 23.82 9.47 8.12
CA PRO A 109 24.09 10.82 8.63
C PRO A 109 23.30 11.88 7.86
N GLY A 110 22.44 12.64 8.54
CA GLY A 110 21.60 13.65 7.91
C GLY A 110 20.28 13.10 7.30
N GLY A 111 19.95 11.84 7.59
CA GLY A 111 18.65 11.25 7.25
C GLY A 111 17.52 11.71 8.16
N LEU A 112 16.30 11.31 7.84
CA LEU A 112 15.08 11.74 8.54
C LEU A 112 14.83 10.94 9.83
N PRO A 113 14.47 11.60 10.94
CA PRO A 113 14.09 10.93 12.18
C PRO A 113 12.63 10.48 12.13
N GLY A 114 12.28 9.52 11.28
CA GLY A 114 10.88 9.17 11.08
C GLY A 114 10.62 7.76 10.53
N VAL A 115 11.61 6.87 10.62
CA VAL A 115 11.51 5.48 10.13
C VAL A 115 10.35 4.74 10.82
N PHE A 116 10.11 4.99 12.11
CA PHE A 116 8.99 4.40 12.86
C PHE A 116 7.62 4.79 12.27
N LEU A 117 7.49 6.01 11.71
CA LEU A 117 6.25 6.43 11.02
C LEU A 117 6.06 5.67 9.71
N LEU A 118 7.14 5.52 8.93
CA LEU A 118 7.10 4.75 7.68
C LEU A 118 6.71 3.29 7.94
N LYS A 119 7.27 2.67 8.98
CA LYS A 119 6.93 1.30 9.39
C LYS A 119 5.46 1.14 9.79
N THR A 120 4.86 2.19 10.37
CA THR A 120 3.44 2.18 10.75
C THR A 120 2.50 2.09 9.54
N LEU A 121 2.96 2.42 8.35
CA LEU A 121 2.17 2.23 7.13
C LEU A 121 1.89 0.75 6.82
N ILE A 122 2.73 -0.18 7.30
CA ILE A 122 2.55 -1.62 7.04
C ILE A 122 1.25 -2.14 7.66
N PRO A 123 1.03 -2.04 9.00
CA PRO A 123 -0.23 -2.46 9.59
C PRO A 123 -1.42 -1.60 9.13
N ALA A 124 -1.20 -0.31 8.86
CA ALA A 124 -2.25 0.56 8.31
C ALA A 124 -2.71 0.08 6.92
N MET A 125 -1.79 -0.30 6.04
CA MET A 125 -2.10 -0.91 4.75
C MET A 125 -2.92 -2.19 4.93
N ALA A 126 -2.49 -3.09 5.83
CA ALA A 126 -3.20 -4.34 6.08
C ALA A 126 -4.65 -4.12 6.54
N ILE A 127 -4.89 -3.13 7.40
CA ILE A 127 -6.24 -2.72 7.83
C ILE A 127 -7.04 -2.19 6.64
N LEU A 128 -6.49 -1.25 5.87
CA LEU A 128 -7.20 -0.62 4.75
C LEU A 128 -7.57 -1.64 3.67
N VAL A 129 -6.63 -2.52 3.32
CA VAL A 129 -6.86 -3.59 2.33
C VAL A 129 -7.88 -4.60 2.85
N GLY A 130 -7.80 -4.98 4.13
CA GLY A 130 -8.76 -5.87 4.77
C GLY A 130 -10.18 -5.30 4.77
N LEU A 131 -10.35 -4.03 5.17
CA LEU A 131 -11.64 -3.34 5.13
C LEU A 131 -12.21 -3.24 3.71
N GLN A 132 -11.35 -2.95 2.74
CA GLN A 132 -11.77 -2.91 1.34
C GLN A 132 -12.15 -4.30 0.82
N GLY A 133 -11.42 -5.35 1.23
CA GLY A 133 -11.75 -6.75 0.92
C GLY A 133 -13.12 -7.17 1.45
N ILE A 134 -13.46 -6.77 2.68
CA ILE A 134 -14.80 -6.99 3.25
C ILE A 134 -15.85 -6.26 2.40
N SER A 135 -15.62 -5.01 2.07
CA SER A 135 -16.54 -4.21 1.24
C SER A 135 -16.81 -4.86 -0.12
N GLU A 136 -15.76 -5.34 -0.81
CA GLU A 136 -15.93 -6.01 -2.11
C GLU A 136 -16.65 -7.37 -1.97
N SER A 137 -16.37 -8.12 -0.90
CA SER A 137 -17.09 -9.37 -0.61
C SER A 137 -18.58 -9.14 -0.37
N LEU A 138 -18.95 -8.09 0.36
CA LEU A 138 -20.35 -7.73 0.58
C LEU A 138 -21.06 -7.33 -0.73
N LYS A 139 -20.39 -6.59 -1.60
CA LYS A 139 -20.91 -6.25 -2.92
C LYS A 139 -21.09 -7.49 -3.80
N ALA A 140 -20.15 -8.43 -3.77
CA ALA A 140 -20.23 -9.69 -4.50
C ALA A 140 -21.41 -10.55 -3.99
N PHE A 141 -21.59 -10.61 -2.66
CA PHE A 141 -22.72 -11.28 -2.04
C PHE A 141 -24.08 -10.67 -2.43
N SER A 142 -24.18 -9.34 -2.45
CA SER A 142 -25.38 -8.64 -2.89
C SER A 142 -25.72 -8.92 -4.35
N ARG A 143 -24.71 -9.02 -5.23
CA ARG A 143 -24.90 -9.44 -6.63
C ARG A 143 -25.43 -10.87 -6.74
N LEU A 144 -24.89 -11.80 -5.94
CA LEU A 144 -25.37 -13.18 -5.92
C LEU A 144 -26.83 -13.31 -5.51
N ARG A 145 -27.31 -12.43 -4.64
CA ARG A 145 -28.69 -12.43 -4.16
C ARG A 145 -29.67 -11.82 -5.19
N SER A 146 -29.17 -11.00 -6.11
CA SER A 146 -29.97 -10.34 -7.15
C SER A 146 -30.05 -11.12 -8.47
N LEU A 147 -29.28 -12.20 -8.61
CA LEU A 147 -29.29 -13.15 -9.73
C LEU A 147 -30.26 -14.30 -9.48
#